data_f6397fc803d86c108a68d5a39df3e47e
#
_entry.id   f6397fc803d86c108a68d5a39df3e47e
#
_cell.length_a   1.000
_cell.length_b   1.000
_cell.length_c   1.000
_cell.angle_alpha   90.00
_cell.angle_beta   90.00
_cell.angle_gamma   90.00
#
_symmetry.space_group_name_H-M   'P 1'
#
loop_
_entity.id
_entity.type
_entity.pdbx_description
1 polymer ?
#
loop_
_entity_poly.entity_id
_entity_poly.type
_entity_poly.pdbx_seq_one_letter_code
_entity_poly.pdbx_strand_id
1 'polypeptide(L)'
;MTVRKLIILAAAGCTIGAIAARSAEDKQAFEQIERGRYLAVVGDCIGCHTVPGGKPFAGGAALETPFGTLLGPNITPDVATGLGSWSEEDFWRTLHEGIGKNGVRLYPAMPYPAYTKVTREDASAIWAYLRTLDPVRNEIRPNQLEFPFNVRRPATSTWDLINFRPSAFRPDPTKSDTWNRGAYLVEGLGHCGTCHTPKNITGGDQDRQALQGALLQDWYAPDVTPDLRTGIGNWSTEEIVRYLKSGANSFDIASGPMAEVVENSTSHMTDVDLVAIATYLKENVPRNAAAVTALSAQDRRMVAGRAIYEDRCAPCHDSVGAGVSTLFPRLASAPLVQAGDPTSLIRVVLIGSRAGATAAAPTAPAMPAFGWNLIDQEIADVLTYVRNAWGNAAQPVQPADVTKLRGRLQRNAAGGG
;
A
#
# COMPACT_ATOMS: atom_id res chain seq x y z
N MET A 1 -55.85 30.96 -38.32
CA MET A 1 -55.21 30.98 -36.98
C MET A 1 -54.53 29.66 -36.60
N THR A 2 -54.28 28.70 -37.47
CA THR A 2 -53.89 27.31 -37.11
C THR A 2 -52.40 27.00 -37.35
N VAL A 3 -51.68 27.67 -38.26
CA VAL A 3 -50.30 27.36 -38.61
C VAL A 3 -49.26 27.94 -37.61
N ARG A 4 -49.53 29.13 -37.01
CA ARG A 4 -48.63 29.77 -36.05
C ARG A 4 -48.52 29.00 -34.69
N LYS A 5 -49.57 28.28 -34.26
CA LYS A 5 -49.56 27.48 -33.02
C LYS A 5 -48.78 26.19 -33.14
N LEU A 6 -48.71 25.57 -34.33
CA LEU A 6 -47.91 24.34 -34.54
C LEU A 6 -46.41 24.59 -34.54
N ILE A 7 -45.95 25.73 -35.04
CA ILE A 7 -44.50 26.05 -35.08
C ILE A 7 -43.95 26.36 -33.67
N ILE A 8 -44.76 26.98 -32.80
CA ILE A 8 -44.35 27.27 -31.40
C ILE A 8 -44.25 26.00 -30.57
N LEU A 9 -45.13 25.03 -30.77
CA LEU A 9 -45.06 23.73 -30.06
C LEU A 9 -43.88 22.87 -30.51
N ALA A 10 -43.51 22.90 -31.80
CA ALA A 10 -42.34 22.18 -32.29
C ALA A 10 -41.01 22.80 -31.82
N ALA A 11 -40.92 24.12 -31.73
CA ALA A 11 -39.73 24.81 -31.21
C ALA A 11 -39.56 24.62 -29.69
N ALA A 12 -40.65 24.62 -28.91
CA ALA A 12 -40.62 24.35 -27.47
C ALA A 12 -40.23 22.88 -27.16
N GLY A 13 -40.68 21.90 -27.93
CA GLY A 13 -40.32 20.51 -27.81
C GLY A 13 -38.82 20.25 -28.08
N CYS A 14 -38.21 20.90 -29.09
CA CYS A 14 -36.79 20.80 -29.40
C CYS A 14 -35.91 21.43 -28.31
N THR A 15 -36.33 22.55 -27.70
CA THR A 15 -35.55 23.21 -26.63
C THR A 15 -35.57 22.41 -25.32
N ILE A 16 -36.71 21.83 -24.96
CA ILE A 16 -36.84 20.99 -23.76
C ILE A 16 -36.03 19.69 -23.94
N GLY A 17 -36.06 19.05 -25.10
CA GLY A 17 -35.24 17.88 -25.42
C GLY A 17 -33.73 18.16 -25.36
N ALA A 18 -33.28 19.32 -25.89
CA ALA A 18 -31.88 19.73 -25.84
C ALA A 18 -31.40 20.04 -24.40
N ILE A 19 -32.23 20.66 -23.57
CA ILE A 19 -31.91 20.92 -22.15
C ILE A 19 -31.85 19.63 -21.36
N ALA A 20 -32.76 18.68 -21.57
CA ALA A 20 -32.78 17.39 -20.91
C ALA A 20 -31.57 16.53 -21.31
N ALA A 21 -31.17 16.53 -22.60
CA ALA A 21 -29.99 15.84 -23.08
C ALA A 21 -28.71 16.40 -22.44
N ARG A 22 -28.57 17.74 -22.42
CA ARG A 22 -27.41 18.40 -21.82
C ARG A 22 -27.31 18.17 -20.32
N SER A 23 -28.43 18.18 -19.58
CA SER A 23 -28.44 17.87 -18.15
C SER A 23 -28.09 16.39 -17.87
N ALA A 24 -28.41 15.47 -18.77
CA ALA A 24 -28.00 14.05 -18.66
C ALA A 24 -26.50 13.88 -18.94
N GLU A 25 -25.96 14.56 -19.95
CA GLU A 25 -24.52 14.59 -20.24
C GLU A 25 -23.70 15.18 -19.09
N ASP A 26 -24.15 16.32 -18.52
CA ASP A 26 -23.49 16.97 -17.37
C ASP A 26 -23.51 16.06 -16.14
N LYS A 27 -24.62 15.35 -15.92
CA LYS A 27 -24.73 14.36 -14.82
C LYS A 27 -23.79 13.19 -15.03
N GLN A 28 -23.73 12.63 -16.23
CA GLN A 28 -22.82 11.51 -16.56
C GLN A 28 -21.36 11.92 -16.41
N ALA A 29 -20.98 13.11 -16.85
CA ALA A 29 -19.65 13.66 -16.66
C ALA A 29 -19.29 13.82 -15.18
N PHE A 30 -20.22 14.31 -14.36
CA PHE A 30 -20.03 14.43 -12.91
C PHE A 30 -19.85 13.07 -12.25
N GLU A 31 -20.69 12.09 -12.55
CA GLU A 31 -20.59 10.72 -12.01
C GLU A 31 -19.24 10.06 -12.38
N GLN A 32 -18.76 10.28 -13.62
CA GLN A 32 -17.46 9.79 -14.06
C GLN A 32 -16.31 10.43 -13.26
N ILE A 33 -16.34 11.74 -13.03
CA ILE A 33 -15.33 12.46 -12.25
C ILE A 33 -15.32 11.97 -10.80
N GLU A 34 -16.48 11.81 -10.16
CA GLU A 34 -16.58 11.32 -8.78
C GLU A 34 -16.10 9.86 -8.66
N ARG A 35 -16.42 9.00 -9.64
CA ARG A 35 -15.84 7.66 -9.73
C ARG A 35 -14.32 7.74 -9.85
N GLY A 36 -13.81 8.60 -10.71
CA GLY A 36 -12.36 8.79 -10.90
C GLY A 36 -11.66 9.29 -9.64
N ARG A 37 -12.28 10.22 -8.91
CA ARG A 37 -11.79 10.69 -7.61
C ARG A 37 -11.68 9.54 -6.62
N TYR A 38 -12.73 8.72 -6.49
CA TYR A 38 -12.73 7.54 -5.64
C TYR A 38 -11.64 6.54 -6.01
N LEU A 39 -11.51 6.24 -7.30
CA LEU A 39 -10.51 5.29 -7.79
C LEU A 39 -9.06 5.79 -7.62
N ALA A 40 -8.82 7.09 -7.76
CA ALA A 40 -7.52 7.68 -7.48
C ALA A 40 -7.13 7.57 -5.99
N VAL A 41 -8.12 7.62 -5.09
CA VAL A 41 -7.93 7.36 -3.66
C VAL A 41 -7.66 5.87 -3.43
N VAL A 42 -8.44 4.96 -4.02
CA VAL A 42 -8.22 3.51 -3.92
C VAL A 42 -6.81 3.12 -4.38
N GLY A 43 -6.33 3.75 -5.47
CA GLY A 43 -4.97 3.53 -6.01
C GLY A 43 -3.86 4.23 -5.24
N ASP A 44 -4.17 4.92 -4.14
CA ASP A 44 -3.21 5.72 -3.35
C ASP A 44 -2.28 6.60 -4.21
N CYS A 45 -2.83 7.20 -5.26
CA CYS A 45 -2.03 8.01 -6.18
C CYS A 45 -1.32 9.17 -5.46
N ILE A 46 -1.95 9.70 -4.40
CA ILE A 46 -1.42 10.82 -3.62
C ILE A 46 -0.14 10.46 -2.86
N GLY A 47 0.02 9.20 -2.40
CA GLY A 47 1.17 8.75 -1.62
C GLY A 47 2.49 8.87 -2.38
N CYS A 48 2.50 8.54 -3.68
CA CYS A 48 3.67 8.67 -4.53
C CYS A 48 3.76 10.03 -5.26
N HIS A 49 2.63 10.71 -5.47
CA HIS A 49 2.57 11.94 -6.27
C HIS A 49 2.43 13.22 -5.46
N THR A 50 2.69 13.18 -4.14
CA THR A 50 2.63 14.36 -3.26
C THR A 50 3.73 14.29 -2.21
N VAL A 51 4.55 15.33 -2.10
CA VAL A 51 5.49 15.43 -0.96
C VAL A 51 4.71 15.76 0.32
N PRO A 52 5.14 15.29 1.51
CA PRO A 52 4.52 15.65 2.76
C PRO A 52 4.36 17.17 2.93
N GLY A 53 3.14 17.64 3.17
CA GLY A 53 2.81 19.06 3.27
C GLY A 53 2.83 19.85 1.93
N GLY A 54 3.06 19.19 0.81
CA GLY A 54 3.04 19.79 -0.52
C GLY A 54 1.63 19.88 -1.13
N LYS A 55 1.57 20.44 -2.34
CA LYS A 55 0.31 20.49 -3.10
C LYS A 55 -0.04 19.09 -3.62
N PRO A 56 -1.30 18.64 -3.45
CA PRO A 56 -1.73 17.32 -3.91
C PRO A 56 -1.41 17.07 -5.39
N PHE A 57 -0.93 15.88 -5.69
CA PHE A 57 -0.59 15.41 -7.03
C PHE A 57 0.51 16.20 -7.78
N ALA A 58 1.15 17.16 -7.12
CA ALA A 58 2.21 17.97 -7.74
C ALA A 58 3.56 17.24 -7.85
N GLY A 59 3.66 16.02 -7.36
CA GLY A 59 4.87 15.18 -7.44
C GLY A 59 5.96 15.54 -6.44
N GLY A 60 7.12 14.90 -6.60
CA GLY A 60 8.32 15.14 -5.81
C GLY A 60 8.53 14.20 -4.63
N ALA A 61 7.53 13.35 -4.29
CA ALA A 61 7.70 12.34 -3.25
C ALA A 61 8.84 11.37 -3.61
N ALA A 62 9.73 11.13 -2.63
CA ALA A 62 10.88 10.25 -2.80
C ALA A 62 10.50 8.80 -2.48
N LEU A 63 10.81 7.90 -3.39
CA LEU A 63 10.67 6.46 -3.21
C LEU A 63 12.06 5.83 -3.20
N GLU A 64 12.50 5.41 -2.03
CA GLU A 64 13.77 4.72 -1.85
C GLU A 64 13.67 3.28 -2.36
N THR A 65 14.64 2.88 -3.18
CA THR A 65 14.73 1.52 -3.72
C THR A 65 16.14 0.96 -3.52
N PRO A 66 16.35 -0.36 -3.64
CA PRO A 66 17.71 -0.93 -3.66
C PRO A 66 18.60 -0.41 -4.81
N PHE A 67 18.03 0.28 -5.78
CA PHE A 67 18.70 0.79 -6.99
C PHE A 67 18.93 2.29 -6.94
N GLY A 68 18.52 2.95 -5.87
CA GLY A 68 18.56 4.40 -5.66
C GLY A 68 17.15 5.00 -5.53
N THR A 69 17.08 6.33 -5.49
CA THR A 69 15.85 7.08 -5.23
C THR A 69 15.13 7.46 -6.51
N LEU A 70 13.85 7.14 -6.56
CA LEU A 70 12.91 7.59 -7.58
C LEU A 70 12.05 8.74 -7.03
N LEU A 71 11.68 9.67 -7.88
CA LEU A 71 10.80 10.78 -7.53
C LEU A 71 9.47 10.64 -8.28
N GLY A 72 8.36 10.71 -7.53
CA GLY A 72 7.02 10.71 -8.13
C GLY A 72 6.83 11.91 -9.04
N PRO A 73 6.37 11.74 -10.29
CA PRO A 73 6.14 12.85 -11.20
C PRO A 73 4.92 13.69 -10.80
N ASN A 74 4.88 14.93 -11.30
CA ASN A 74 3.70 15.79 -11.25
C ASN A 74 2.60 15.20 -12.16
N ILE A 75 1.44 14.90 -11.59
CA ILE A 75 0.27 14.39 -12.34
C ILE A 75 -0.92 15.36 -12.31
N THR A 76 -0.70 16.64 -11.93
CA THR A 76 -1.67 17.71 -12.14
C THR A 76 -1.79 18.06 -13.63
N PRO A 77 -2.88 18.74 -14.07
CA PRO A 77 -3.05 19.11 -15.47
C PRO A 77 -2.19 20.34 -15.90
N ASP A 78 -1.03 20.55 -15.27
CA ASP A 78 -0.07 21.53 -15.74
C ASP A 78 0.53 21.11 -17.09
N VAL A 79 0.52 22.03 -18.06
CA VAL A 79 0.92 21.75 -19.45
C VAL A 79 2.44 21.51 -19.58
N ALA A 80 3.23 22.19 -18.76
CA ALA A 80 4.68 22.16 -18.87
C ALA A 80 5.31 21.02 -18.07
N THR A 81 4.82 20.75 -16.85
CA THR A 81 5.46 19.84 -15.90
C THR A 81 4.59 18.65 -15.48
N GLY A 82 3.31 18.65 -15.86
CA GLY A 82 2.34 17.61 -15.48
C GLY A 82 1.68 16.91 -16.68
N LEU A 83 0.44 16.49 -16.50
CA LEU A 83 -0.33 15.75 -17.50
C LEU A 83 -1.11 16.66 -18.48
N GLY A 84 -0.98 17.98 -18.39
CA GLY A 84 -1.80 18.94 -19.17
C GLY A 84 -1.70 18.79 -20.68
N SER A 85 -0.57 18.29 -21.18
CA SER A 85 -0.32 18.05 -22.61
C SER A 85 -0.52 16.58 -23.03
N TRP A 86 -0.98 15.70 -22.13
CA TRP A 86 -1.19 14.28 -22.41
C TRP A 86 -2.59 14.05 -23.01
N SER A 87 -2.73 12.98 -23.76
CA SER A 87 -4.01 12.41 -24.14
C SER A 87 -4.47 11.36 -23.12
N GLU A 88 -5.76 11.03 -23.16
CA GLU A 88 -6.30 9.91 -22.39
C GLU A 88 -5.63 8.57 -22.78
N GLU A 89 -5.25 8.42 -24.04
CA GLU A 89 -4.53 7.23 -24.54
C GLU A 89 -3.12 7.15 -23.97
N ASP A 90 -2.40 8.27 -23.84
CA ASP A 90 -1.10 8.29 -23.15
C ASP A 90 -1.23 7.85 -21.69
N PHE A 91 -2.29 8.31 -21.00
CA PHE A 91 -2.57 7.92 -19.63
C PHE A 91 -2.92 6.43 -19.50
N TRP A 92 -3.79 5.93 -20.38
CA TRP A 92 -4.14 4.51 -20.43
C TRP A 92 -2.90 3.63 -20.63
N ARG A 93 -2.07 3.94 -21.61
CA ARG A 93 -0.83 3.19 -21.87
C ARG A 93 0.14 3.24 -20.71
N THR A 94 0.16 4.35 -19.98
CA THR A 94 0.95 4.50 -18.75
C THR A 94 0.55 3.48 -17.70
N LEU A 95 -0.74 3.31 -17.45
CA LEU A 95 -1.25 2.33 -16.49
C LEU A 95 -1.13 0.89 -17.01
N HIS A 96 -1.48 0.67 -18.28
CA HIS A 96 -1.64 -0.68 -18.82
C HIS A 96 -0.33 -1.30 -19.34
N GLU A 97 0.57 -0.48 -19.89
CA GLU A 97 1.79 -0.94 -20.56
C GLU A 97 3.09 -0.43 -19.90
N GLY A 98 3.01 0.45 -18.90
CA GLY A 98 4.17 1.12 -18.32
C GLY A 98 4.86 2.08 -19.31
N ILE A 99 4.12 2.59 -20.30
CA ILE A 99 4.64 3.45 -21.35
C ILE A 99 3.95 4.81 -21.31
N GLY A 100 4.68 5.82 -20.85
CA GLY A 100 4.21 7.20 -20.82
C GLY A 100 4.25 7.90 -22.18
N LYS A 101 3.91 9.17 -22.18
CA LYS A 101 3.92 10.02 -23.38
C LYS A 101 5.25 9.92 -24.14
N ASN A 102 5.19 9.97 -25.46
CA ASN A 102 6.34 9.85 -26.36
C ASN A 102 7.11 8.51 -26.26
N GLY A 103 6.46 7.46 -25.78
CA GLY A 103 7.05 6.12 -25.68
C GLY A 103 8.09 5.97 -24.57
N VAL A 104 8.10 6.85 -23.59
CA VAL A 104 9.00 6.77 -22.43
C VAL A 104 8.56 5.62 -21.52
N ARG A 105 9.40 4.60 -21.35
CA ARG A 105 9.13 3.50 -20.43
C ARG A 105 9.32 3.95 -19.00
N LEU A 106 8.43 3.51 -18.12
CA LEU A 106 8.47 3.82 -16.70
C LEU A 106 9.35 2.83 -15.94
N TYR A 107 9.82 3.25 -14.76
CA TYR A 107 10.35 2.32 -13.79
C TYR A 107 9.21 1.59 -13.10
N PRO A 108 9.34 0.30 -12.75
CA PRO A 108 8.28 -0.51 -12.16
C PRO A 108 7.93 -0.13 -10.71
N ALA A 109 8.54 0.91 -10.17
CA ALA A 109 8.09 1.58 -8.96
C ALA A 109 6.74 2.28 -9.14
N MET A 110 6.41 2.74 -10.35
CA MET A 110 5.03 2.93 -10.78
C MET A 110 4.43 1.53 -10.96
N PRO A 111 3.42 1.11 -10.19
CA PRO A 111 3.01 -0.29 -10.14
C PRO A 111 2.15 -0.71 -11.36
N TYR A 112 2.61 -0.38 -12.59
CA TYR A 112 1.93 -0.79 -13.81
C TYR A 112 1.78 -2.32 -13.97
N PRO A 113 2.62 -3.18 -13.34
CA PRO A 113 2.36 -4.61 -13.32
C PRO A 113 1.05 -5.00 -12.64
N ALA A 114 0.59 -4.20 -11.67
CA ALA A 114 -0.74 -4.32 -11.08
C ALA A 114 -1.76 -3.53 -11.90
N TYR A 115 -1.46 -2.29 -12.24
CA TYR A 115 -2.39 -1.39 -12.95
C TYR A 115 -2.78 -1.85 -14.37
N THR A 116 -2.03 -2.77 -14.97
CA THR A 116 -2.43 -3.43 -16.23
C THR A 116 -3.79 -4.13 -16.11
N LYS A 117 -4.23 -4.45 -14.89
CA LYS A 117 -5.54 -5.06 -14.59
C LYS A 117 -6.68 -4.03 -14.47
N VAL A 118 -6.36 -2.74 -14.38
CA VAL A 118 -7.38 -1.68 -14.32
C VAL A 118 -8.14 -1.63 -15.63
N THR A 119 -9.46 -1.53 -15.59
CA THR A 119 -10.27 -1.45 -16.79
C THR A 119 -10.10 -0.12 -17.51
N ARG A 120 -10.35 -0.12 -18.82
CA ARG A 120 -10.31 1.12 -19.61
C ARG A 120 -11.26 2.18 -19.08
N GLU A 121 -12.45 1.75 -18.65
CA GLU A 121 -13.47 2.62 -18.07
C GLU A 121 -12.99 3.27 -16.77
N ASP A 122 -12.35 2.52 -15.85
CA ASP A 122 -11.82 3.05 -14.61
C ASP A 122 -10.63 3.98 -14.85
N ALA A 123 -9.74 3.65 -15.79
CA ALA A 123 -8.66 4.55 -16.19
C ALA A 123 -9.18 5.87 -16.78
N SER A 124 -10.23 5.79 -17.61
CA SER A 124 -10.92 6.97 -18.17
C SER A 124 -11.54 7.85 -17.08
N ALA A 125 -12.15 7.23 -16.05
CA ALA A 125 -12.69 7.95 -14.92
C ALA A 125 -11.59 8.65 -14.10
N ILE A 126 -10.48 7.96 -13.79
CA ILE A 126 -9.32 8.54 -13.10
C ILE A 126 -8.77 9.72 -13.93
N TRP A 127 -8.61 9.54 -15.23
CA TRP A 127 -8.18 10.61 -16.14
C TRP A 127 -9.10 11.83 -16.07
N ALA A 128 -10.42 11.63 -16.17
CA ALA A 128 -11.41 12.69 -16.06
C ALA A 128 -11.25 13.48 -14.74
N TYR A 129 -11.07 12.79 -13.62
CA TYR A 129 -10.82 13.42 -12.34
C TYR A 129 -9.51 14.22 -12.31
N LEU A 130 -8.38 13.64 -12.73
CA LEU A 130 -7.08 14.33 -12.71
C LEU A 130 -7.10 15.61 -13.55
N ARG A 131 -7.92 15.66 -14.61
CA ARG A 131 -8.11 16.86 -15.43
C ARG A 131 -8.87 17.99 -14.75
N THR A 132 -9.57 17.72 -13.63
CA THR A 132 -10.28 18.72 -12.84
C THR A 132 -9.42 19.37 -11.76
N LEU A 133 -8.24 18.83 -11.50
CA LEU A 133 -7.34 19.37 -10.47
C LEU A 133 -6.77 20.73 -10.89
N ASP A 134 -6.40 21.53 -9.89
CA ASP A 134 -5.68 22.78 -10.16
C ASP A 134 -4.30 22.47 -10.78
N PRO A 135 -3.95 23.10 -11.90
CA PRO A 135 -2.62 22.93 -12.49
C PRO A 135 -1.54 23.51 -11.57
N VAL A 136 -0.57 22.71 -11.20
CA VAL A 136 0.56 23.11 -10.37
C VAL A 136 1.84 22.99 -11.19
N ARG A 137 2.51 24.09 -11.48
CA ARG A 137 3.83 24.01 -12.10
C ARG A 137 4.86 23.57 -11.06
N ASN A 138 5.38 22.37 -11.22
CA ASN A 138 6.41 21.79 -10.37
C ASN A 138 7.38 20.94 -11.21
N GLU A 139 8.60 21.41 -11.32
CA GLU A 139 9.66 20.74 -12.07
C GLU A 139 10.37 19.75 -11.14
N ILE A 140 10.13 18.46 -11.36
CA ILE A 140 10.69 17.40 -10.53
C ILE A 140 12.15 17.13 -10.92
N ARG A 141 13.03 17.09 -9.94
CA ARG A 141 14.44 16.74 -10.15
C ARG A 141 14.57 15.34 -10.78
N PRO A 142 15.64 15.06 -11.53
CA PRO A 142 15.91 13.73 -12.07
C PRO A 142 16.01 12.67 -10.96
N ASN A 143 15.60 11.45 -11.26
CA ASN A 143 15.79 10.30 -10.39
C ASN A 143 17.28 10.08 -10.06
N GLN A 144 17.56 9.68 -8.83
CA GLN A 144 18.89 9.42 -8.31
C GLN A 144 19.16 7.91 -8.28
N LEU A 145 19.29 7.30 -9.45
CA LEU A 145 19.55 5.88 -9.59
C LEU A 145 21.02 5.63 -9.89
N GLU A 146 21.55 4.51 -9.36
CA GLU A 146 22.90 4.07 -9.63
C GLU A 146 23.03 3.43 -11.02
N PHE A 147 24.25 3.41 -11.59
CA PHE A 147 24.51 2.66 -12.81
C PHE A 147 24.38 1.15 -12.55
N PRO A 148 23.74 0.38 -13.44
CA PRO A 148 23.25 0.73 -14.77
C PRO A 148 21.77 1.20 -14.80
N PHE A 149 21.09 1.32 -13.67
CA PHE A 149 19.65 1.60 -13.57
C PHE A 149 19.28 3.04 -13.96
N ASN A 150 20.25 3.97 -13.90
CA ASN A 150 20.08 5.34 -14.40
C ASN A 150 19.99 5.43 -15.92
N VAL A 151 20.36 4.38 -16.66
CA VAL A 151 20.18 4.30 -18.12
C VAL A 151 18.79 3.70 -18.40
N ARG A 152 17.77 4.56 -18.31
CA ARG A 152 16.36 4.17 -18.27
C ARG A 152 15.95 3.13 -19.32
N ARG A 153 16.17 3.41 -20.61
CA ARG A 153 15.61 2.58 -21.67
C ARG A 153 16.08 1.11 -21.65
N PRO A 154 17.37 0.79 -21.59
CA PRO A 154 17.78 -0.61 -21.48
C PRO A 154 17.35 -1.23 -20.13
N ALA A 155 17.46 -0.51 -19.02
CA ALA A 155 17.09 -1.02 -17.71
C ALA A 155 15.61 -1.44 -17.66
N THR A 156 14.68 -0.54 -18.03
CA THR A 156 13.25 -0.81 -17.99
C THR A 156 12.81 -1.84 -19.04
N SER A 157 13.36 -1.79 -20.28
CA SER A 157 12.99 -2.75 -21.32
C SER A 157 13.43 -4.17 -20.97
N THR A 158 14.60 -4.35 -20.38
CA THR A 158 15.08 -5.66 -19.93
C THR A 158 14.25 -6.16 -18.76
N TRP A 159 13.90 -5.26 -17.83
CA TRP A 159 13.05 -5.61 -16.71
C TRP A 159 11.66 -6.07 -17.17
N ASP A 160 11.02 -5.32 -18.09
CA ASP A 160 9.72 -5.68 -18.67
C ASP A 160 9.75 -7.05 -19.32
N LEU A 161 10.79 -7.32 -20.13
CA LEU A 161 10.92 -8.61 -20.83
C LEU A 161 10.92 -9.81 -19.87
N ILE A 162 11.49 -9.64 -18.67
CA ILE A 162 11.65 -10.70 -17.67
C ILE A 162 10.41 -10.77 -16.76
N ASN A 163 9.87 -9.62 -16.32
CA ASN A 163 8.96 -9.57 -15.18
C ASN A 163 7.54 -9.07 -15.50
N PHE A 164 7.31 -8.57 -16.73
CA PHE A 164 6.03 -7.93 -17.04
C PHE A 164 5.39 -8.46 -18.31
N ARG A 165 4.10 -8.74 -18.23
CA ARG A 165 3.24 -9.02 -19.37
C ARG A 165 1.90 -8.32 -19.15
N PRO A 166 1.50 -7.39 -20.03
CA PRO A 166 0.19 -6.75 -19.94
C PRO A 166 -0.92 -7.79 -19.91
N SER A 167 -1.84 -7.66 -18.98
CA SER A 167 -2.99 -8.57 -18.88
C SER A 167 -4.17 -7.84 -18.22
N ALA A 168 -5.29 -7.77 -18.92
CA ALA A 168 -6.53 -7.25 -18.35
C ALA A 168 -7.05 -8.17 -17.24
N PHE A 169 -7.68 -7.58 -16.23
CA PHE A 169 -8.40 -8.35 -15.21
C PHE A 169 -9.52 -9.18 -15.86
N ARG A 170 -9.64 -10.42 -15.45
CA ARG A 170 -10.70 -11.33 -15.87
C ARG A 170 -11.40 -11.90 -14.65
N PRO A 171 -12.70 -11.60 -14.47
CA PRO A 171 -13.47 -12.21 -13.39
C PRO A 171 -13.47 -13.74 -13.48
N ASP A 172 -13.35 -14.41 -12.34
CA ASP A 172 -13.52 -15.86 -12.24
C ASP A 172 -15.02 -16.17 -12.16
N PRO A 173 -15.59 -16.85 -13.18
CA PRO A 173 -17.03 -17.16 -13.22
C PRO A 173 -17.46 -18.17 -12.13
N THR A 174 -16.52 -18.82 -11.46
CA THR A 174 -16.81 -19.77 -10.36
C THR A 174 -16.89 -19.09 -9.00
N LYS A 175 -16.51 -17.80 -8.92
CA LYS A 175 -16.50 -17.01 -7.70
C LYS A 175 -17.64 -15.98 -7.68
N SER A 176 -17.97 -15.50 -6.48
CA SER A 176 -18.99 -14.46 -6.32
C SER A 176 -18.53 -13.11 -6.91
N ASP A 177 -19.48 -12.24 -7.22
CA ASP A 177 -19.17 -10.85 -7.64
C ASP A 177 -18.38 -10.10 -6.58
N THR A 178 -18.68 -10.33 -5.30
CA THR A 178 -17.93 -9.75 -4.16
C THR A 178 -16.48 -10.20 -4.18
N TRP A 179 -16.22 -11.49 -4.39
CA TRP A 179 -14.87 -12.01 -4.49
C TRP A 179 -14.13 -11.42 -5.71
N ASN A 180 -14.79 -11.40 -6.88
CA ASN A 180 -14.21 -10.83 -8.11
C ASN A 180 -13.90 -9.33 -7.95
N ARG A 181 -14.76 -8.58 -7.26
CA ARG A 181 -14.48 -7.17 -6.94
C ARG A 181 -13.27 -7.04 -6.02
N GLY A 182 -13.16 -7.89 -5.01
CA GLY A 182 -11.99 -7.95 -4.13
C GLY A 182 -10.69 -8.27 -4.87
N ALA A 183 -10.72 -9.27 -5.74
CA ALA A 183 -9.60 -9.63 -6.60
C ALA A 183 -9.15 -8.46 -7.49
N TYR A 184 -10.10 -7.79 -8.14
CA TYR A 184 -9.83 -6.61 -8.96
C TYR A 184 -9.15 -5.49 -8.17
N LEU A 185 -9.62 -5.22 -6.94
CA LEU A 185 -9.06 -4.19 -6.08
C LEU A 185 -7.66 -4.56 -5.58
N VAL A 186 -7.48 -5.78 -5.06
CA VAL A 186 -6.21 -6.22 -4.45
C VAL A 186 -5.11 -6.41 -5.48
N GLU A 187 -5.43 -7.04 -6.62
CA GLU A 187 -4.45 -7.36 -7.66
C GLU A 187 -4.22 -6.23 -8.65
N GLY A 188 -5.20 -5.32 -8.80
CA GLY A 188 -5.17 -4.19 -9.72
C GLY A 188 -4.90 -2.87 -9.01
N LEU A 189 -5.95 -2.06 -8.85
CA LEU A 189 -5.81 -0.66 -8.45
C LEU A 189 -5.22 -0.46 -7.05
N GLY A 190 -5.60 -1.28 -6.07
CA GLY A 190 -5.03 -1.24 -4.71
C GLY A 190 -3.62 -1.83 -4.60
N HIS A 191 -3.12 -2.49 -5.64
CA HIS A 191 -1.76 -3.03 -5.81
C HIS A 191 -1.11 -3.63 -4.56
N CYS A 192 -1.89 -4.30 -3.70
CA CYS A 192 -1.43 -4.84 -2.41
C CYS A 192 -0.21 -5.76 -2.55
N GLY A 193 -0.16 -6.54 -3.65
CA GLY A 193 0.97 -7.40 -3.99
C GLY A 193 2.30 -6.66 -4.15
N THR A 194 2.29 -5.37 -4.50
CA THR A 194 3.52 -4.58 -4.64
C THR A 194 4.36 -4.57 -3.36
N CYS A 195 3.71 -4.54 -2.19
CA CYS A 195 4.38 -4.62 -0.90
C CYS A 195 4.34 -6.02 -0.30
N HIS A 196 3.23 -6.76 -0.47
CA HIS A 196 3.01 -8.04 0.23
C HIS A 196 3.45 -9.29 -0.55
N THR A 197 4.04 -9.16 -1.75
CA THR A 197 4.57 -10.28 -2.54
C THR A 197 6.09 -10.24 -2.58
N PRO A 198 6.79 -11.35 -2.27
CA PRO A 198 8.25 -11.41 -2.36
C PRO A 198 8.76 -11.03 -3.75
N LYS A 199 9.91 -10.37 -3.78
CA LYS A 199 10.56 -9.96 -5.04
C LYS A 199 11.65 -10.96 -5.43
N ASN A 200 11.83 -11.16 -6.73
CA ASN A 200 12.99 -11.85 -7.28
C ASN A 200 14.23 -10.93 -7.30
N ILE A 201 15.37 -11.43 -7.73
CA ILE A 201 16.64 -10.70 -7.76
C ILE A 201 16.63 -9.46 -8.67
N THR A 202 15.67 -9.36 -9.57
CA THR A 202 15.49 -8.20 -10.46
C THR A 202 14.42 -7.24 -9.96
N GLY A 203 13.81 -7.52 -8.79
CA GLY A 203 12.76 -6.70 -8.19
C GLY A 203 11.34 -6.97 -8.72
N GLY A 204 11.15 -7.99 -9.57
CA GLY A 204 9.82 -8.42 -10.01
C GLY A 204 9.12 -9.30 -8.98
N ASP A 205 7.80 -9.36 -9.03
CA ASP A 205 6.99 -10.17 -8.12
C ASP A 205 7.19 -11.67 -8.34
N GLN A 206 7.18 -12.42 -7.25
CA GLN A 206 7.16 -13.89 -7.30
C GLN A 206 5.71 -14.37 -7.21
N ASP A 207 5.00 -14.45 -8.33
CA ASP A 207 3.57 -14.74 -8.41
C ASP A 207 3.12 -16.00 -7.64
N ARG A 208 3.99 -17.02 -7.58
CA ARG A 208 3.73 -18.25 -6.82
C ARG A 208 3.66 -18.04 -5.30
N GLN A 209 4.17 -16.89 -4.84
CA GLN A 209 4.17 -16.48 -3.44
C GLN A 209 3.39 -15.18 -3.25
N ALA A 210 2.40 -14.94 -4.11
CA ALA A 210 1.58 -13.75 -4.04
C ALA A 210 1.01 -13.55 -2.63
N LEU A 211 1.14 -12.33 -2.11
CA LEU A 211 0.62 -11.89 -0.80
C LEU A 211 1.24 -12.60 0.42
N GLN A 212 2.36 -13.35 0.28
CA GLN A 212 2.99 -14.11 1.36
C GLN A 212 4.03 -13.31 2.17
N GLY A 213 3.99 -11.99 2.07
CA GLY A 213 4.89 -11.08 2.78
C GLY A 213 6.21 -10.84 2.04
N ALA A 214 6.75 -9.63 2.19
CA ALA A 214 8.01 -9.24 1.57
C ALA A 214 8.75 -8.14 2.35
N LEU A 215 10.06 -8.08 2.15
CA LEU A 215 10.89 -6.99 2.65
C LEU A 215 10.92 -5.84 1.63
N LEU A 216 10.57 -4.64 2.06
CA LEU A 216 10.57 -3.43 1.24
C LEU A 216 10.98 -2.21 2.09
N GLN A 217 11.94 -1.41 1.63
CA GLN A 217 12.34 -0.15 2.29
C GLN A 217 12.63 -0.28 3.80
N ASP A 218 13.36 -1.31 4.19
CA ASP A 218 13.63 -1.62 5.61
C ASP A 218 12.36 -1.86 6.47
N TRP A 219 11.26 -2.27 5.83
CA TRP A 219 10.04 -2.80 6.44
C TRP A 219 9.74 -4.19 5.88
N TYR A 220 9.28 -5.07 6.73
CA TYR A 220 8.68 -6.33 6.30
C TYR A 220 7.16 -6.17 6.26
N ALA A 221 6.60 -6.15 5.06
CA ALA A 221 5.16 -6.23 4.85
C ALA A 221 4.72 -7.69 5.13
N PRO A 222 3.80 -7.93 6.08
CA PRO A 222 3.47 -9.29 6.49
C PRO A 222 2.71 -10.08 5.42
N ASP A 223 2.65 -11.39 5.64
CA ASP A 223 1.75 -12.30 4.94
C ASP A 223 0.29 -11.89 5.19
N VAL A 224 -0.47 -11.67 4.12
CA VAL A 224 -1.91 -11.36 4.18
C VAL A 224 -2.76 -12.46 3.56
N THR A 225 -2.20 -13.67 3.42
CA THR A 225 -2.96 -14.88 3.07
C THR A 225 -3.72 -15.43 4.29
N PRO A 226 -4.68 -16.36 4.11
CA PRO A 226 -5.39 -16.98 5.23
C PRO A 226 -4.54 -18.04 5.99
N ASP A 227 -3.21 -17.89 6.03
CA ASP A 227 -2.35 -18.68 6.90
C ASP A 227 -2.66 -18.36 8.37
N LEU A 228 -2.84 -19.42 9.18
CA LEU A 228 -3.27 -19.27 10.58
C LEU A 228 -2.16 -18.76 11.51
N ARG A 229 -0.90 -18.90 11.11
CA ARG A 229 0.25 -18.56 11.97
C ARG A 229 0.89 -17.23 11.58
N THR A 230 1.20 -17.05 10.32
CA THR A 230 1.95 -15.88 9.81
C THR A 230 1.10 -14.91 9.01
N GLY A 231 -0.15 -15.29 8.70
CA GLY A 231 -1.09 -14.51 7.91
C GLY A 231 -2.32 -14.06 8.71
N ILE A 232 -3.35 -13.67 7.99
CA ILE A 232 -4.60 -13.14 8.56
C ILE A 232 -5.68 -14.22 8.75
N GLY A 233 -5.31 -15.51 8.76
CA GLY A 233 -6.27 -16.62 8.83
C GLY A 233 -7.18 -16.57 10.05
N ASN A 234 -6.70 -16.10 11.19
CA ASN A 234 -7.47 -15.95 12.43
C ASN A 234 -8.30 -14.65 12.50
N TRP A 235 -8.17 -13.74 11.54
CA TRP A 235 -8.97 -12.52 11.51
C TRP A 235 -10.32 -12.80 10.87
N SER A 236 -11.41 -12.29 11.45
CA SER A 236 -12.71 -12.30 10.77
C SER A 236 -12.75 -11.27 9.63
N THR A 237 -13.74 -11.36 8.76
CA THR A 237 -13.98 -10.34 7.73
C THR A 237 -14.12 -8.95 8.34
N GLU A 238 -14.84 -8.84 9.47
CA GLU A 238 -15.06 -7.58 10.19
C GLU A 238 -13.74 -7.02 10.77
N GLU A 239 -12.85 -7.88 11.25
CA GLU A 239 -11.53 -7.45 11.74
C GLU A 239 -10.63 -6.95 10.61
N ILE A 240 -10.69 -7.55 9.42
CA ILE A 240 -9.96 -7.07 8.25
C ILE A 240 -10.53 -5.71 7.79
N VAL A 241 -11.85 -5.60 7.69
CA VAL A 241 -12.53 -4.34 7.34
C VAL A 241 -12.19 -3.25 8.33
N ARG A 242 -12.24 -3.54 9.64
CA ARG A 242 -11.88 -2.59 10.69
C ARG A 242 -10.43 -2.12 10.56
N TYR A 243 -9.48 -3.05 10.35
CA TYR A 243 -8.08 -2.71 10.18
C TYR A 243 -7.85 -1.79 8.97
N LEU A 244 -8.44 -2.11 7.83
CA LEU A 244 -8.33 -1.28 6.63
C LEU A 244 -9.01 0.09 6.79
N LYS A 245 -10.11 0.16 7.56
CA LYS A 245 -10.87 1.40 7.77
C LYS A 245 -10.26 2.33 8.80
N SER A 246 -9.71 1.79 9.87
CA SER A 246 -9.25 2.59 11.01
C SER A 246 -7.75 2.49 11.28
N GLY A 247 -7.04 1.57 10.63
CA GLY A 247 -5.64 1.26 10.90
C GLY A 247 -5.43 0.39 12.13
N ALA A 248 -6.51 -0.09 12.79
CA ALA A 248 -6.38 -0.91 14.00
C ALA A 248 -7.54 -1.89 14.14
N ASN A 249 -7.26 -3.06 14.69
CA ASN A 249 -8.26 -4.05 15.10
C ASN A 249 -7.87 -4.72 16.44
N SER A 250 -8.44 -5.88 16.76
CA SER A 250 -8.10 -6.60 17.99
C SER A 250 -6.76 -7.33 17.92
N PHE A 251 -6.12 -7.40 16.78
CA PHE A 251 -4.88 -8.14 16.54
C PHE A 251 -3.68 -7.23 16.32
N ASP A 252 -3.83 -6.15 15.55
CA ASP A 252 -2.71 -5.35 15.08
C ASP A 252 -3.07 -3.88 14.88
N ILE A 253 -2.04 -3.05 14.74
CA ILE A 253 -2.13 -1.60 14.45
C ILE A 253 -1.19 -1.30 13.29
N ALA A 254 -1.73 -0.70 12.24
CA ALA A 254 -0.97 -0.27 11.08
C ALA A 254 0.09 0.77 11.45
N SER A 255 1.32 0.54 10.99
CA SER A 255 2.43 1.45 11.20
C SER A 255 3.32 1.54 9.95
N GLY A 256 4.17 2.57 9.89
CA GLY A 256 5.03 2.80 8.73
C GLY A 256 4.23 2.92 7.42
N PRO A 257 4.70 2.32 6.30
CA PRO A 257 4.03 2.45 5.01
C PRO A 257 2.56 1.98 5.01
N MET A 258 2.20 0.97 5.83
CA MET A 258 0.81 0.54 5.91
C MET A 258 -0.09 1.57 6.62
N ALA A 259 0.44 2.35 7.56
CA ALA A 259 -0.31 3.46 8.16
C ALA A 259 -0.62 4.53 7.10
N GLU A 260 0.33 4.85 6.22
CA GLU A 260 0.13 5.77 5.11
C GLU A 260 -0.93 5.27 4.11
N VAL A 261 -0.90 3.98 3.75
CA VAL A 261 -1.93 3.36 2.90
C VAL A 261 -3.31 3.46 3.54
N VAL A 262 -3.41 3.27 4.85
CA VAL A 262 -4.69 3.43 5.57
C VAL A 262 -5.13 4.90 5.56
N GLU A 263 -4.26 5.84 5.87
CA GLU A 263 -4.58 7.27 5.91
C GLU A 263 -5.02 7.79 4.53
N ASN A 264 -4.29 7.45 3.47
CA ASN A 264 -4.51 8.04 2.15
C ASN A 264 -5.56 7.29 1.32
N SER A 265 -5.75 6.00 1.53
CA SER A 265 -6.54 5.13 0.67
C SER A 265 -7.63 4.37 1.43
N THR A 266 -7.29 3.32 2.17
CA THR A 266 -8.29 2.34 2.60
C THR A 266 -9.31 2.90 3.59
N SER A 267 -8.96 3.88 4.42
CA SER A 267 -9.93 4.55 5.34
C SER A 267 -11.05 5.30 4.59
N HIS A 268 -10.80 5.68 3.35
CA HIS A 268 -11.75 6.40 2.49
C HIS A 268 -12.55 5.47 1.57
N MET A 269 -12.24 4.18 1.55
CA MET A 269 -12.97 3.22 0.74
C MET A 269 -14.37 2.95 1.30
N THR A 270 -15.29 2.57 0.41
CA THR A 270 -16.63 2.14 0.79
C THR A 270 -16.56 0.82 1.55
N ASP A 271 -17.49 0.61 2.46
CA ASP A 271 -17.55 -0.65 3.22
C ASP A 271 -17.79 -1.86 2.30
N VAL A 272 -18.50 -1.67 1.18
CA VAL A 272 -18.69 -2.72 0.15
C VAL A 272 -17.35 -3.16 -0.45
N ASP A 273 -16.48 -2.22 -0.82
CA ASP A 273 -15.17 -2.53 -1.37
C ASP A 273 -14.22 -3.12 -0.30
N LEU A 274 -14.29 -2.66 0.94
CA LEU A 274 -13.51 -3.25 2.05
C LEU A 274 -13.93 -4.69 2.34
N VAL A 275 -15.24 -4.98 2.33
CA VAL A 275 -15.77 -6.35 2.45
C VAL A 275 -15.34 -7.21 1.27
N ALA A 276 -15.33 -6.67 0.06
CA ALA A 276 -14.85 -7.36 -1.12
C ALA A 276 -13.35 -7.74 -0.99
N ILE A 277 -12.50 -6.81 -0.58
CA ILE A 277 -11.09 -7.07 -0.29
C ILE A 277 -10.94 -8.17 0.77
N ALA A 278 -11.66 -8.07 1.90
CA ALA A 278 -11.61 -9.06 2.96
C ALA A 278 -12.06 -10.45 2.48
N THR A 279 -13.12 -10.54 1.68
CA THR A 279 -13.61 -11.79 1.07
C THR A 279 -12.53 -12.42 0.19
N TYR A 280 -11.91 -11.64 -0.69
CA TYR A 280 -10.84 -12.14 -1.56
C TYR A 280 -9.64 -12.67 -0.74
N LEU A 281 -9.17 -11.90 0.24
CA LEU A 281 -8.01 -12.28 1.07
C LEU A 281 -8.30 -13.55 1.90
N LYS A 282 -9.50 -13.70 2.44
CA LYS A 282 -9.90 -14.88 3.23
C LYS A 282 -10.07 -16.14 2.41
N GLU A 283 -10.47 -16.02 1.15
CA GLU A 283 -10.66 -17.16 0.24
C GLU A 283 -9.42 -17.44 -0.64
N ASN A 284 -8.33 -16.74 -0.43
CA ASN A 284 -7.07 -16.97 -1.13
C ASN A 284 -6.37 -18.24 -0.63
N VAL A 285 -5.30 -18.65 -1.30
CA VAL A 285 -4.51 -19.81 -0.92
C VAL A 285 -3.62 -19.47 0.29
N PRO A 286 -3.71 -20.22 1.41
CA PRO A 286 -2.85 -19.98 2.55
C PRO A 286 -1.38 -20.32 2.20
N ARG A 287 -0.46 -19.58 2.80
CA ARG A 287 0.98 -19.84 2.67
C ARG A 287 1.40 -21.22 3.16
N ASN A 288 0.68 -21.78 4.17
CA ASN A 288 1.07 -23.00 4.89
C ASN A 288 2.50 -22.90 5.46
N ALA A 289 2.74 -21.83 6.21
CA ALA A 289 4.04 -21.56 6.81
C ALA A 289 4.53 -22.75 7.67
N ALA A 290 5.78 -23.16 7.46
CA ALA A 290 6.36 -24.28 8.19
C ALA A 290 6.31 -24.04 9.71
N ALA A 291 6.02 -25.08 10.45
CA ALA A 291 6.05 -25.04 11.92
C ALA A 291 7.49 -24.75 12.40
N VAL A 292 7.59 -23.91 13.42
CA VAL A 292 8.84 -23.60 14.11
C VAL A 292 8.66 -24.00 15.56
N THR A 293 9.68 -24.64 16.14
CA THR A 293 9.68 -24.98 17.57
C THR A 293 10.12 -23.76 18.38
N ALA A 294 9.33 -23.36 19.35
CA ALA A 294 9.70 -22.28 20.26
C ALA A 294 10.94 -22.64 21.10
N LEU A 295 11.72 -21.63 21.45
CA LEU A 295 12.84 -21.79 22.35
C LEU A 295 12.38 -22.19 23.76
N SER A 296 13.24 -22.93 24.48
CA SER A 296 13.05 -23.22 25.90
C SER A 296 13.00 -21.91 26.70
N ALA A 297 12.11 -21.83 27.68
CA ALA A 297 12.06 -20.68 28.62
C ALA A 297 13.36 -20.49 29.42
N GLN A 298 14.21 -21.52 29.50
CA GLN A 298 15.53 -21.50 30.16
C GLN A 298 16.67 -21.06 29.22
N ASP A 299 16.42 -20.90 27.94
CA ASP A 299 17.42 -20.32 27.03
C ASP A 299 17.83 -18.93 27.54
N ARG A 300 19.15 -18.66 27.54
CA ARG A 300 19.67 -17.39 28.09
C ARG A 300 19.06 -16.16 27.44
N ARG A 301 18.76 -16.21 26.14
CA ARG A 301 18.11 -15.11 25.41
C ARG A 301 16.68 -14.91 25.88
N MET A 302 15.97 -15.99 26.18
CA MET A 302 14.61 -15.93 26.73
C MET A 302 14.58 -15.33 28.13
N VAL A 303 15.53 -15.68 28.99
CA VAL A 303 15.65 -15.13 30.34
C VAL A 303 16.02 -13.65 30.30
N ALA A 304 17.03 -13.26 29.51
CA ALA A 304 17.44 -11.87 29.38
C ALA A 304 16.35 -11.01 28.72
N GLY A 305 15.77 -11.51 27.62
CA GLY A 305 14.71 -10.81 26.89
C GLY A 305 13.44 -10.62 27.73
N ARG A 306 13.08 -11.60 28.57
CA ARG A 306 11.97 -11.49 29.50
C ARG A 306 12.17 -10.34 30.49
N ALA A 307 13.35 -10.21 31.09
CA ALA A 307 13.65 -9.16 32.03
C ALA A 307 13.51 -7.77 31.40
N ILE A 308 13.99 -7.61 30.16
CA ILE A 308 13.85 -6.34 29.40
C ILE A 308 12.37 -6.09 29.06
N TYR A 309 11.63 -7.13 28.66
CA TYR A 309 10.22 -7.03 28.33
C TYR A 309 9.39 -6.56 29.52
N GLU A 310 9.58 -7.16 30.69
CA GLU A 310 8.88 -6.82 31.92
C GLU A 310 9.14 -5.37 32.34
N ASP A 311 10.37 -4.87 32.16
CA ASP A 311 10.76 -3.51 32.52
C ASP A 311 10.29 -2.45 31.50
N ARG A 312 10.35 -2.73 30.19
CA ARG A 312 10.20 -1.72 29.13
C ARG A 312 8.95 -1.84 28.27
N CYS A 313 8.42 -3.05 28.09
CA CYS A 313 7.39 -3.34 27.11
C CYS A 313 6.03 -3.69 27.74
N ALA A 314 6.04 -4.45 28.83
CA ALA A 314 4.83 -4.91 29.52
C ALA A 314 3.89 -3.79 29.96
N PRO A 315 4.35 -2.58 30.35
CA PRO A 315 3.43 -1.49 30.70
C PRO A 315 2.42 -1.11 29.61
N CYS A 316 2.76 -1.32 28.35
CA CYS A 316 1.87 -1.07 27.20
C CYS A 316 1.33 -2.37 26.60
N HIS A 317 2.18 -3.41 26.47
CA HIS A 317 1.83 -4.64 25.76
C HIS A 317 1.30 -5.75 26.66
N ASP A 318 1.12 -5.49 27.95
CA ASP A 318 0.72 -6.45 28.99
C ASP A 318 1.78 -7.54 29.26
N SER A 319 1.75 -8.12 30.46
CA SER A 319 2.69 -9.17 30.89
C SER A 319 2.57 -10.47 30.10
N VAL A 320 1.40 -10.73 29.51
CA VAL A 320 1.12 -11.89 28.64
C VAL A 320 1.04 -11.52 27.16
N GLY A 321 1.50 -10.32 26.78
CA GLY A 321 1.52 -9.87 25.39
C GLY A 321 0.15 -9.67 24.75
N ALA A 322 -0.91 -9.46 25.57
CA ALA A 322 -2.27 -9.28 25.08
C ALA A 322 -2.51 -7.90 24.45
N GLY A 323 -1.70 -6.90 24.84
CA GLY A 323 -1.87 -5.52 24.43
C GLY A 323 -3.17 -4.89 24.94
N VAL A 324 -3.55 -3.79 24.30
CA VAL A 324 -4.84 -3.12 24.50
C VAL A 324 -5.45 -2.87 23.13
N SER A 325 -6.59 -3.50 22.86
CA SER A 325 -7.24 -3.42 21.54
C SER A 325 -7.30 -1.98 21.05
N THR A 326 -6.92 -1.77 19.79
CA THR A 326 -6.88 -0.48 19.08
C THR A 326 -5.92 0.59 19.63
N LEU A 327 -5.23 0.32 20.73
CA LEU A 327 -4.30 1.27 21.37
C LEU A 327 -2.86 0.75 21.41
N PHE A 328 -2.67 -0.49 21.87
CA PHE A 328 -1.37 -1.16 21.91
C PHE A 328 -1.50 -2.54 21.26
N PRO A 329 -0.76 -2.84 20.17
CA PRO A 329 -0.95 -4.08 19.44
C PRO A 329 -0.66 -5.30 20.31
N ARG A 330 -1.42 -6.33 20.06
CA ARG A 330 -1.20 -7.65 20.63
C ARG A 330 0.11 -8.23 20.10
N LEU A 331 0.92 -8.83 20.96
CA LEU A 331 2.16 -9.53 20.60
C LEU A 331 1.99 -11.06 20.66
N ALA A 332 1.10 -11.55 21.54
CA ALA A 332 0.79 -12.97 21.66
C ALA A 332 0.07 -13.48 20.41
N SER A 333 0.59 -14.51 19.77
CA SER A 333 0.05 -15.12 18.55
C SER A 333 -0.14 -14.13 17.39
N ALA A 334 0.63 -13.03 17.36
CA ALA A 334 0.55 -12.02 16.31
C ALA A 334 1.29 -12.47 15.05
N PRO A 335 0.67 -12.36 13.85
CA PRO A 335 1.28 -12.80 12.61
C PRO A 335 2.64 -12.17 12.32
N LEU A 336 2.77 -10.85 12.48
CA LEU A 336 4.03 -10.13 12.27
C LEU A 336 5.13 -10.59 13.23
N VAL A 337 4.80 -10.89 14.48
CA VAL A 337 5.74 -11.40 15.48
C VAL A 337 6.26 -12.79 15.09
N GLN A 338 5.43 -13.61 14.47
CA GLN A 338 5.76 -14.97 14.02
C GLN A 338 6.33 -15.02 12.60
N ALA A 339 6.37 -13.90 11.88
CA ALA A 339 6.93 -13.82 10.54
C ALA A 339 8.39 -14.32 10.48
N GLY A 340 8.81 -14.83 9.33
CA GLY A 340 10.19 -15.30 9.15
C GLY A 340 11.23 -14.18 9.25
N ASP A 341 10.88 -12.98 8.80
CA ASP A 341 11.75 -11.81 8.80
C ASP A 341 11.40 -10.85 9.97
N PRO A 342 12.32 -10.53 10.88
CA PRO A 342 12.07 -9.67 12.03
C PRO A 342 12.30 -8.17 11.75
N THR A 343 12.57 -7.75 10.52
CA THR A 343 13.02 -6.39 10.20
C THR A 343 12.08 -5.32 10.73
N SER A 344 10.75 -5.47 10.54
CA SER A 344 9.78 -4.48 11.06
C SER A 344 9.81 -4.41 12.59
N LEU A 345 9.95 -5.55 13.28
CA LEU A 345 10.03 -5.57 14.74
C LEU A 345 11.31 -4.86 15.23
N ILE A 346 12.46 -5.16 14.60
CA ILE A 346 13.74 -4.50 14.93
C ILE A 346 13.62 -3.00 14.69
N ARG A 347 13.07 -2.59 13.55
CA ARG A 347 12.89 -1.18 13.18
C ARG A 347 12.04 -0.45 14.20
N VAL A 348 10.89 -0.99 14.57
CA VAL A 348 9.96 -0.37 15.51
C VAL A 348 10.59 -0.21 16.90
N VAL A 349 11.38 -1.18 17.36
CA VAL A 349 12.12 -1.04 18.63
C VAL A 349 13.23 0.01 18.50
N LEU A 350 13.95 0.04 17.38
CA LEU A 350 15.07 0.97 17.18
C LEU A 350 14.63 2.44 17.14
N ILE A 351 13.61 2.78 16.33
CA ILE A 351 13.28 4.17 16.00
C ILE A 351 11.84 4.57 16.38
N GLY A 352 11.09 3.62 16.99
CA GLY A 352 9.69 3.82 17.28
C GLY A 352 8.79 3.69 16.06
N SER A 353 7.51 3.85 16.27
CA SER A 353 6.52 3.92 15.19
C SER A 353 5.31 4.75 15.61
N ARG A 354 4.51 5.16 14.63
CA ARG A 354 3.25 5.83 14.84
C ARG A 354 2.19 5.20 13.95
N ALA A 355 1.00 5.02 14.50
CA ALA A 355 -0.18 4.60 13.74
C ALA A 355 -0.68 5.75 12.85
N GLY A 356 -1.44 5.40 11.82
CA GLY A 356 -2.17 6.37 11.01
C GLY A 356 -3.34 6.99 11.79
N ALA A 357 -3.63 8.27 11.54
CA ALA A 357 -4.81 8.95 12.04
C ALA A 357 -5.90 8.93 10.97
N THR A 358 -7.08 8.41 11.30
CA THR A 358 -8.23 8.35 10.39
C THR A 358 -9.47 8.98 11.03
N ALA A 359 -10.51 9.25 10.22
CA ALA A 359 -11.78 9.73 10.77
C ALA A 359 -12.42 8.73 11.76
N ALA A 360 -12.20 7.43 11.55
CA ALA A 360 -12.69 6.36 12.43
C ALA A 360 -11.82 6.18 13.69
N ALA A 361 -10.52 6.54 13.62
CA ALA A 361 -9.57 6.44 14.73
C ALA A 361 -8.64 7.69 14.71
N PRO A 362 -9.10 8.84 15.21
CA PRO A 362 -8.35 10.09 15.13
C PRO A 362 -7.12 10.12 16.05
N THR A 363 -7.07 9.25 17.06
CA THR A 363 -5.88 9.07 17.90
C THR A 363 -4.92 8.14 17.19
N ALA A 364 -3.71 8.63 16.90
CA ALA A 364 -2.62 7.84 16.31
C ALA A 364 -1.65 7.43 17.43
N PRO A 365 -1.82 6.25 18.05
CA PRO A 365 -0.92 5.81 19.11
C PRO A 365 0.49 5.63 18.56
N ALA A 366 1.49 5.88 19.40
CA ALA A 366 2.88 5.80 19.03
C ALA A 366 3.65 4.88 19.99
N MET A 367 4.54 4.07 19.45
CA MET A 367 5.54 3.33 20.23
C MET A 367 6.83 4.16 20.30
N PRO A 368 7.39 4.40 21.50
CA PRO A 368 8.64 5.14 21.62
C PRO A 368 9.83 4.37 21.04
N ALA A 369 10.86 5.09 20.62
CA ALA A 369 12.14 4.51 20.24
C ALA A 369 12.93 4.03 21.45
N PHE A 370 13.55 2.85 21.35
CA PHE A 370 14.45 2.30 22.39
C PHE A 370 15.90 2.17 21.89
N GLY A 371 16.16 2.48 20.63
CA GLY A 371 17.51 2.37 20.05
C GLY A 371 18.57 3.28 20.67
N TRP A 372 18.16 4.29 21.44
CA TRP A 372 19.05 5.18 22.17
C TRP A 372 19.54 4.62 23.52
N ASN A 373 18.83 3.65 24.11
CA ASN A 373 19.11 3.13 25.44
C ASN A 373 19.22 1.58 25.52
N LEU A 374 18.92 0.88 24.44
CA LEU A 374 19.15 -0.56 24.31
C LEU A 374 20.26 -0.84 23.28
N ILE A 375 21.22 -1.67 23.67
CA ILE A 375 22.25 -2.17 22.77
C ILE A 375 21.69 -3.26 21.85
N ASP A 376 22.40 -3.58 20.78
CA ASP A 376 21.95 -4.54 19.76
C ASP A 376 21.67 -5.94 20.33
N GLN A 377 22.44 -6.39 21.31
CA GLN A 377 22.20 -7.65 22.00
C GLN A 377 20.87 -7.63 22.79
N GLU A 378 20.60 -6.57 23.52
CA GLU A 378 19.38 -6.42 24.32
C GLU A 378 18.13 -6.37 23.45
N ILE A 379 18.20 -5.67 22.29
CA ILE A 379 17.12 -5.66 21.31
C ILE A 379 16.91 -7.06 20.71
N ALA A 380 17.98 -7.78 20.39
CA ALA A 380 17.89 -9.14 19.88
C ALA A 380 17.27 -10.09 20.92
N ASP A 381 17.64 -9.97 22.20
CA ASP A 381 17.13 -10.80 23.27
C ASP A 381 15.65 -10.54 23.57
N VAL A 382 15.22 -9.28 23.69
CA VAL A 382 13.80 -8.95 23.92
C VAL A 382 12.92 -9.36 22.74
N LEU A 383 13.37 -9.16 21.51
CA LEU A 383 12.62 -9.61 20.35
C LEU A 383 12.61 -11.15 20.23
N THR A 384 13.69 -11.84 20.61
CA THR A 384 13.71 -13.31 20.69
C THR A 384 12.70 -13.81 21.71
N TYR A 385 12.59 -13.16 22.88
CA TYR A 385 11.58 -13.48 23.89
C TYR A 385 10.16 -13.27 23.33
N VAL A 386 9.84 -12.10 22.79
CA VAL A 386 8.53 -11.79 22.22
C VAL A 386 8.14 -12.80 21.13
N ARG A 387 9.09 -13.21 20.32
CA ARG A 387 8.89 -14.15 19.20
C ARG A 387 8.76 -15.62 19.64
N ASN A 388 9.00 -15.94 20.93
CA ASN A 388 8.95 -17.31 21.44
C ASN A 388 8.13 -17.45 22.74
N ALA A 389 7.47 -16.38 23.22
CA ALA A 389 6.58 -16.39 24.37
C ALA A 389 5.10 -16.47 23.94
N TRP A 390 4.22 -16.80 24.84
CA TRP A 390 2.76 -16.75 24.73
C TRP A 390 2.18 -17.48 23.51
N GLY A 391 2.77 -18.62 23.16
CA GLY A 391 2.37 -19.41 21.98
C GLY A 391 2.99 -18.97 20.66
N ASN A 392 3.82 -17.93 20.65
CA ASN A 392 4.66 -17.60 19.50
C ASN A 392 5.78 -18.63 19.33
N ALA A 393 6.15 -18.89 18.07
CA ALA A 393 7.28 -19.73 17.71
C ALA A 393 7.91 -19.21 16.43
N ALA A 394 9.07 -18.53 16.56
CA ALA A 394 9.79 -18.01 15.41
C ALA A 394 11.31 -18.05 15.65
N GLN A 395 12.09 -17.92 14.57
CA GLN A 395 13.55 -17.92 14.66
C GLN A 395 14.04 -16.78 15.58
N PRO A 396 15.07 -17.04 16.41
CA PRO A 396 15.68 -15.99 17.24
C PRO A 396 16.23 -14.85 16.39
N VAL A 397 16.13 -13.64 16.92
CA VAL A 397 16.77 -12.46 16.33
C VAL A 397 18.26 -12.46 16.64
N GLN A 398 19.08 -12.17 15.65
CA GLN A 398 20.52 -12.09 15.85
C GLN A 398 20.95 -10.64 16.08
N PRO A 399 21.90 -10.36 17.00
CA PRO A 399 22.42 -9.00 17.20
C PRO A 399 22.98 -8.37 15.91
N ALA A 400 23.56 -9.19 15.03
CA ALA A 400 24.07 -8.74 13.73
C ALA A 400 22.97 -8.16 12.82
N ASP A 401 21.73 -8.69 12.88
CA ASP A 401 20.59 -8.16 12.13
C ASP A 401 20.19 -6.77 12.66
N VAL A 402 20.23 -6.59 13.99
CA VAL A 402 19.98 -5.30 14.65
C VAL A 402 21.05 -4.28 14.25
N THR A 403 22.33 -4.64 14.35
CA THR A 403 23.47 -3.77 13.96
C THR A 403 23.35 -3.34 12.51
N LYS A 404 23.06 -4.29 11.61
CA LYS A 404 22.92 -4.02 10.17
C LYS A 404 21.78 -3.02 9.89
N LEU A 405 20.61 -3.23 10.52
CA LEU A 405 19.47 -2.34 10.32
C LEU A 405 19.70 -0.96 10.94
N ARG A 406 20.23 -0.89 12.17
CA ARG A 406 20.60 0.36 12.84
C ARG A 406 21.52 1.21 11.95
N GLY A 407 22.55 0.61 11.37
CA GLY A 407 23.48 1.29 10.46
C GLY A 407 22.81 1.81 9.19
N ARG A 408 21.83 1.08 8.62
CA ARG A 408 21.05 1.58 7.46
C ARG A 408 20.18 2.77 7.83
N LEU A 409 19.42 2.65 8.93
CA LEU A 409 18.53 3.72 9.40
C LEU A 409 19.28 5.01 9.72
N GLN A 410 20.48 4.92 10.29
CA GLN A 410 21.32 6.09 10.57
C GLN A 410 21.83 6.76 9.28
N ARG A 411 22.21 5.98 8.25
CA ARG A 411 22.61 6.55 6.95
C ARG A 411 21.45 7.24 6.25
N ASN A 412 20.26 6.62 6.25
CA ASN A 412 19.08 7.22 5.64
C ASN A 412 18.69 8.54 6.32
N ALA A 413 18.81 8.63 7.64
CA ALA A 413 18.57 9.86 8.39
C ALA A 413 19.60 10.96 8.07
N ALA A 414 20.86 10.58 7.80
CA ALA A 414 21.94 11.52 7.46
C ALA A 414 21.91 11.97 5.98
N GLY A 415 21.35 11.16 5.09
CA GLY A 415 21.26 11.48 3.65
C GLY A 415 19.99 12.20 3.21
N GLY A 416 19.00 12.34 4.10
CA GLY A 416 17.70 12.98 3.86
C GLY A 416 17.61 14.45 4.30
N GLY A 417 18.75 15.12 4.57
CA GLY A 417 18.85 16.52 4.94
C GLY A 417 19.09 17.48 3.75
#